data_2af6a20a4f8faa3fe77cae9652751965
#
_entry.id   2af6a20a4f8faa3fe77cae9652751965
#
_cell.length_a   1.000
_cell.length_b   1.000
_cell.length_c   1.000
_cell.angle_alpha   90.00
_cell.angle_beta   90.00
_cell.angle_gamma   90.00
#
_symmetry.space_group_name_H-M   'P 1'
#
loop_
_entity.id
_entity.type
_entity.pdbx_description
1 polymer ?
#
loop_
_entity_poly.entity_id
_entity_poly.type
_entity_poly.pdbx_seq_one_letter_code
_entity_poly.pdbx_strand_id
1 'polypeptide(L)'
;MRIHLGHHFYGAGNLGDDFMLAGFLAAMRTLAPTATFTCCVPFPLDPLRRRFPAITWLPCDEPTRARCIAECAAWLGLGGSPFQSALSRWFVDHLVSEAALCARAHKPMYFLGVGVQTSAELADPDVQRICAQAAAIWTRDAASADRLAALPSPPPIASAADLAHLFFRETPPPAASAGRLTLVANFDYGAWPGQAAFLSAAQASLPGLAITERVWLAQESRELPGAERALYRALPLGDRARWSLAIPDPVPSPAESLATAESPTSAESLATALSRWPSGEWLVTARFHAALAGAWAGSKIAILATNEKLRAAAHELACPLLATDADAATVTRSLQSLTSQAGVSSAALHLAADRAFEACAAFVRAAARSAVAPSP
;
A
#
# COMPACT_ATOMS: atom_id res chain seq x y z
N MET A 1 13.24 -17.18 15.07
CA MET A 1 13.30 -15.74 15.35
C MET A 1 11.86 -15.22 15.40
N ARG A 2 11.45 -14.55 16.50
CA ARG A 2 10.11 -13.94 16.62
C ARG A 2 10.19 -12.47 16.20
N ILE A 3 9.33 -12.03 15.30
CA ILE A 3 9.24 -10.65 14.79
C ILE A 3 7.88 -10.08 15.18
N HIS A 4 7.85 -8.88 15.77
CA HIS A 4 6.64 -8.14 15.99
C HIS A 4 6.43 -7.14 14.85
N LEU A 5 5.32 -7.27 14.11
CA LEU A 5 4.91 -6.33 13.08
C LEU A 5 4.18 -5.17 13.74
N GLY A 6 4.81 -4.00 13.76
CA GLY A 6 4.35 -2.85 14.53
C GLY A 6 3.31 -1.98 13.83
N HIS A 7 3.08 -2.17 12.53
CA HIS A 7 2.01 -1.46 11.83
C HIS A 7 0.67 -2.17 12.02
N HIS A 8 -0.34 -1.45 12.50
CA HIS A 8 -1.64 -2.03 12.87
C HIS A 8 -2.76 -1.78 11.86
N PHE A 9 -2.45 -1.31 10.65
CA PHE A 9 -3.45 -0.97 9.63
C PHE A 9 -3.80 -2.12 8.68
N TYR A 10 -3.16 -3.28 8.80
CA TYR A 10 -3.49 -4.43 7.96
C TYR A 10 -4.92 -4.92 8.20
N GLY A 11 -5.62 -5.25 7.12
CA GLY A 11 -7.02 -5.64 7.16
C GLY A 11 -8.00 -4.50 7.33
N ALA A 12 -7.55 -3.24 7.26
CA ALA A 12 -8.43 -2.07 7.20
C ALA A 12 -9.19 -1.94 5.86
N GLY A 13 -8.95 -2.85 4.91
CA GLY A 13 -9.56 -2.84 3.57
C GLY A 13 -8.69 -2.19 2.50
N ASN A 14 -7.52 -1.67 2.85
CA ASN A 14 -6.55 -1.22 1.86
C ASN A 14 -5.75 -2.41 1.32
N LEU A 15 -6.14 -2.93 0.16
CA LEU A 15 -5.46 -4.06 -0.48
C LEU A 15 -3.96 -3.84 -0.71
N GLY A 16 -3.54 -2.57 -0.87
CA GLY A 16 -2.13 -2.26 -1.04
C GLY A 16 -1.27 -2.64 0.15
N ASP A 17 -1.77 -2.40 1.36
CA ASP A 17 -1.07 -2.77 2.58
C ASP A 17 -1.03 -4.31 2.73
N ASP A 18 -2.11 -4.97 2.35
CA ASP A 18 -2.20 -6.44 2.34
C ASP A 18 -1.25 -7.05 1.29
N PHE A 19 -1.07 -6.42 0.11
CA PHE A 19 -0.09 -6.87 -0.90
C PHE A 19 1.34 -6.76 -0.38
N MET A 20 1.70 -5.67 0.30
CA MET A 20 3.03 -5.52 0.91
C MET A 20 3.28 -6.59 1.98
N LEU A 21 2.30 -6.84 2.84
CA LEU A 21 2.41 -7.87 3.88
C LEU A 21 2.57 -9.27 3.27
N ALA A 22 1.77 -9.61 2.25
CA ALA A 22 1.86 -10.88 1.55
C ALA A 22 3.23 -11.06 0.87
N GLY A 23 3.74 -10.00 0.22
CA GLY A 23 5.06 -10.01 -0.41
C GLY A 23 6.18 -10.22 0.61
N PHE A 24 6.13 -9.54 1.74
CA PHE A 24 7.07 -9.79 2.84
C PHE A 24 7.01 -11.24 3.34
N LEU A 25 5.83 -11.78 3.61
CA LEU A 25 5.68 -13.16 4.08
C LEU A 25 6.20 -14.17 3.04
N ALA A 26 6.02 -13.90 1.75
CA ALA A 26 6.58 -14.70 0.68
C ALA A 26 8.11 -14.75 0.74
N ALA A 27 8.77 -13.60 0.86
CA ALA A 27 10.22 -13.54 1.03
C ALA A 27 10.69 -14.25 2.30
N MET A 28 9.96 -14.08 3.42
CA MET A 28 10.33 -14.70 4.70
C MET A 28 10.24 -16.22 4.70
N ARG A 29 9.35 -16.83 3.88
CA ARG A 29 9.33 -18.30 3.71
C ARG A 29 10.66 -18.85 3.22
N THR A 30 11.37 -18.08 2.39
CA THR A 30 12.69 -18.47 1.86
C THR A 30 13.82 -18.06 2.78
N LEU A 31 13.80 -16.80 3.29
CA LEU A 31 14.92 -16.20 4.01
C LEU A 31 15.01 -16.63 5.48
N ALA A 32 13.87 -16.90 6.11
CA ALA A 32 13.79 -17.26 7.52
C ALA A 32 12.58 -18.19 7.79
N PRO A 33 12.57 -19.43 7.28
CA PRO A 33 11.40 -20.33 7.30
C PRO A 33 10.92 -20.67 8.71
N THR A 34 11.76 -20.51 9.73
CA THR A 34 11.41 -20.74 11.13
C THR A 34 11.03 -19.46 11.88
N ALA A 35 10.96 -18.32 11.19
CA ALA A 35 10.51 -17.07 11.81
C ALA A 35 9.02 -17.14 12.15
N THR A 36 8.65 -16.56 13.28
CA THR A 36 7.24 -16.41 13.70
C THR A 36 6.90 -14.93 13.80
N PHE A 37 5.64 -14.59 13.50
CA PHE A 37 5.19 -13.21 13.43
C PHE A 37 4.04 -12.99 14.39
N THR A 38 4.05 -11.84 15.06
CA THR A 38 2.92 -11.33 15.84
C THR A 38 2.54 -9.95 15.31
N CYS A 39 1.26 -9.63 15.30
CA CYS A 39 0.78 -8.29 14.98
C CYS A 39 -0.43 -7.97 15.85
N CYS A 40 -0.45 -6.76 16.43
CA CYS A 40 -1.57 -6.25 17.20
C CYS A 40 -2.39 -5.29 16.35
N VAL A 41 -3.71 -5.50 16.21
CA VAL A 41 -4.58 -4.67 15.37
C VAL A 41 -5.86 -4.29 16.09
N PRO A 42 -6.45 -3.12 15.80
CA PRO A 42 -7.73 -2.68 16.36
C PRO A 42 -8.95 -3.24 15.61
N PHE A 43 -8.74 -4.15 14.65
CA PHE A 43 -9.77 -4.70 13.77
C PHE A 43 -10.18 -6.12 14.20
N PRO A 44 -11.33 -6.66 13.71
CA PRO A 44 -11.70 -8.06 13.93
C PRO A 44 -10.61 -9.02 13.46
N LEU A 45 -10.22 -9.95 14.33
CA LEU A 45 -9.05 -10.82 14.11
C LEU A 45 -9.34 -11.98 13.16
N ASP A 46 -10.57 -12.51 13.14
CA ASP A 46 -10.88 -13.73 12.36
C ASP A 46 -10.71 -13.56 10.84
N PRO A 47 -11.09 -12.45 10.22
CA PRO A 47 -10.77 -12.22 8.81
C PRO A 47 -9.27 -12.23 8.53
N LEU A 48 -8.48 -11.62 9.42
CA LEU A 48 -7.02 -11.55 9.30
C LEU A 48 -6.36 -12.91 9.50
N ARG A 49 -6.83 -13.72 10.49
CA ARG A 49 -6.35 -15.08 10.73
C ARG A 49 -6.56 -15.99 9.52
N ARG A 50 -7.69 -15.81 8.83
CA ARG A 50 -7.96 -16.57 7.60
C ARG A 50 -7.11 -16.09 6.43
N ARG A 51 -6.94 -14.78 6.27
CA ARG A 51 -6.16 -14.19 5.16
C ARG A 51 -4.66 -14.38 5.31
N PHE A 52 -4.14 -14.27 6.53
CA PHE A 52 -2.71 -14.38 6.85
C PHE A 52 -2.47 -15.33 8.03
N PRO A 53 -2.64 -16.66 7.82
CA PRO A 53 -2.53 -17.64 8.90
C PRO A 53 -1.11 -17.79 9.47
N ALA A 54 -0.09 -17.26 8.79
CA ALA A 54 1.30 -17.27 9.26
C ALA A 54 1.55 -16.24 10.38
N ILE A 55 0.59 -15.37 10.70
CA ILE A 55 0.73 -14.31 11.70
C ILE A 55 -0.19 -14.63 12.90
N THR A 56 0.35 -14.50 14.09
CA THR A 56 -0.44 -14.50 15.33
C THR A 56 -1.04 -13.10 15.52
N TRP A 57 -2.33 -12.97 15.20
CA TRP A 57 -3.08 -11.73 15.33
C TRP A 57 -3.65 -11.56 16.73
N LEU A 58 -3.44 -10.39 17.33
CA LEU A 58 -3.78 -10.08 18.72
C LEU A 58 -4.49 -8.72 18.82
N PRO A 59 -5.25 -8.48 19.91
CA PRO A 59 -5.83 -7.16 20.19
C PRO A 59 -4.76 -6.10 20.39
N CYS A 60 -5.05 -4.85 19.96
CA CYS A 60 -4.14 -3.72 20.03
C CYS A 60 -4.29 -2.95 21.36
N ASP A 61 -4.31 -3.64 22.50
CA ASP A 61 -4.20 -3.03 23.83
C ASP A 61 -2.73 -2.92 24.27
N GLU A 62 -2.42 -1.97 25.16
CA GLU A 62 -1.05 -1.72 25.58
C GLU A 62 -0.38 -2.92 26.27
N PRO A 63 -1.04 -3.65 27.21
CA PRO A 63 -0.44 -4.83 27.83
C PRO A 63 -0.06 -5.92 26.82
N THR A 64 -0.92 -6.16 25.81
CA THR A 64 -0.67 -7.15 24.76
C THR A 64 0.50 -6.72 23.87
N ARG A 65 0.55 -5.45 23.45
CA ARG A 65 1.67 -4.90 22.66
C ARG A 65 2.99 -4.98 23.44
N ALA A 66 3.00 -4.55 24.72
CA ALA A 66 4.17 -4.58 25.57
C ALA A 66 4.75 -6.00 25.72
N ARG A 67 3.88 -7.01 25.91
CA ARG A 67 4.28 -8.41 25.97
C ARG A 67 4.86 -8.87 24.62
N CYS A 68 4.20 -8.60 23.50
CA CYS A 68 4.67 -9.01 22.18
C CYS A 68 6.06 -8.41 21.87
N ILE A 69 6.28 -7.14 22.21
CA ILE A 69 7.54 -6.46 22.02
C ILE A 69 8.61 -7.05 22.95
N ALA A 70 8.31 -7.27 24.22
CA ALA A 70 9.26 -7.87 25.17
C ALA A 70 9.74 -9.26 24.70
N GLU A 71 8.87 -10.04 24.08
CA GLU A 71 9.16 -11.40 23.62
C GLU A 71 9.75 -11.47 22.20
N CYS A 72 9.72 -10.40 21.41
CA CYS A 72 10.25 -10.42 20.04
C CYS A 72 11.78 -10.26 20.02
N ALA A 73 12.40 -10.75 18.95
CA ALA A 73 13.80 -10.49 18.63
C ALA A 73 13.96 -9.12 17.94
N ALA A 74 12.94 -8.68 17.21
CA ALA A 74 12.93 -7.41 16.51
C ALA A 74 11.48 -6.90 16.35
N TRP A 75 11.32 -5.59 16.43
CA TRP A 75 10.14 -4.87 16.01
C TRP A 75 10.33 -4.41 14.55
N LEU A 76 9.29 -4.55 13.72
CA LEU A 76 9.33 -4.22 12.30
C LEU A 76 8.13 -3.38 11.89
N GLY A 77 8.37 -2.13 11.49
CA GLY A 77 7.43 -1.29 10.75
C GLY A 77 7.49 -1.65 9.27
N LEU A 78 6.43 -2.24 8.74
CA LEU A 78 6.42 -2.83 7.41
C LEU A 78 5.54 -2.04 6.45
N GLY A 79 6.13 -1.47 5.41
CA GLY A 79 5.43 -0.79 4.31
C GLY A 79 4.74 0.52 4.69
N GLY A 80 3.98 1.07 3.74
CA GLY A 80 3.18 2.27 3.94
C GLY A 80 3.96 3.59 3.95
N SER A 81 3.32 4.63 4.48
CA SER A 81 3.93 5.95 4.76
C SER A 81 3.72 6.28 6.23
N PRO A 82 4.51 5.65 7.14
CA PRO A 82 4.21 5.64 8.56
C PRO A 82 4.44 6.98 9.26
N PHE A 83 5.17 7.90 8.65
CA PHE A 83 5.56 9.18 9.25
C PHE A 83 4.61 10.32 8.92
N GLN A 84 3.55 10.08 8.11
CA GLN A 84 2.59 11.10 7.75
C GLN A 84 1.72 11.53 8.93
N SER A 85 1.54 12.83 9.08
CA SER A 85 0.64 13.44 10.07
C SER A 85 -0.34 14.45 9.45
N ALA A 86 -0.34 14.59 8.10
CA ALA A 86 -1.10 15.60 7.39
C ALA A 86 -2.63 15.49 7.59
N LEU A 87 -3.16 14.28 7.71
CA LEU A 87 -4.58 14.04 7.93
C LEU A 87 -4.91 13.81 9.41
N SER A 88 -4.02 13.14 10.14
CA SER A 88 -4.16 12.83 11.56
C SER A 88 -2.84 12.33 12.12
N ARG A 89 -2.59 12.60 13.41
CA ARG A 89 -1.41 12.09 14.13
C ARG A 89 -1.57 10.67 14.68
N TRP A 90 -2.73 10.06 14.54
CA TRP A 90 -3.06 8.79 15.21
C TRP A 90 -1.99 7.70 15.00
N PHE A 91 -1.39 7.63 13.81
CA PHE A 91 -0.38 6.62 13.51
C PHE A 91 1.01 7.02 14.02
N VAL A 92 1.39 8.29 13.96
CA VAL A 92 2.63 8.79 14.59
C VAL A 92 2.57 8.59 16.10
N ASP A 93 1.43 8.88 16.75
CA ASP A 93 1.23 8.67 18.18
C ASP A 93 1.32 7.18 18.56
N HIS A 94 0.80 6.29 17.70
CA HIS A 94 1.01 4.86 17.85
C HIS A 94 2.49 4.49 17.78
N LEU A 95 3.24 4.98 16.78
CA LEU A 95 4.67 4.73 16.65
C LEU A 95 5.47 5.27 17.84
N VAL A 96 5.10 6.43 18.40
CA VAL A 96 5.70 6.96 19.64
C VAL A 96 5.54 5.96 20.80
N SER A 97 4.33 5.41 20.95
CA SER A 97 4.06 4.38 21.97
C SER A 97 4.89 3.11 21.74
N GLU A 98 4.94 2.62 20.50
CA GLU A 98 5.74 1.44 20.13
C GLU A 98 7.24 1.66 20.37
N ALA A 99 7.76 2.84 19.99
CA ALA A 99 9.16 3.20 20.22
C ALA A 99 9.51 3.23 21.70
N ALA A 100 8.62 3.76 22.55
CA ALA A 100 8.80 3.75 24.00
C ALA A 100 8.80 2.31 24.56
N LEU A 101 7.91 1.44 24.04
CA LEU A 101 7.89 0.02 24.43
C LEU A 101 9.17 -0.71 24.01
N CYS A 102 9.65 -0.47 22.79
CA CYS A 102 10.90 -1.04 22.30
C CYS A 102 12.12 -0.59 23.12
N ALA A 103 12.19 0.70 23.45
CA ALA A 103 13.26 1.25 24.27
C ALA A 103 13.29 0.60 25.67
N ARG A 104 12.13 0.50 26.34
CA ARG A 104 12.03 -0.15 27.67
C ARG A 104 12.40 -1.63 27.63
N ALA A 105 12.08 -2.33 26.54
CA ALA A 105 12.38 -3.75 26.37
C ALA A 105 13.74 -4.02 25.70
N HIS A 106 14.54 -2.97 25.41
CA HIS A 106 15.81 -3.05 24.68
C HIS A 106 15.70 -3.82 23.35
N LYS A 107 14.61 -3.57 22.58
CA LYS A 107 14.37 -4.23 21.31
C LYS A 107 14.71 -3.32 20.14
N PRO A 108 15.44 -3.83 19.13
CA PRO A 108 15.76 -3.06 17.94
C PRO A 108 14.48 -2.81 17.10
N MET A 109 14.35 -1.58 16.61
CA MET A 109 13.30 -1.18 15.68
C MET A 109 13.85 -1.12 14.26
N TYR A 110 13.12 -1.64 13.31
CA TYR A 110 13.44 -1.58 11.89
C TYR A 110 12.24 -1.09 11.11
N PHE A 111 12.50 -0.42 9.98
CA PHE A 111 11.47 -0.09 9.00
C PHE A 111 11.85 -0.67 7.64
N LEU A 112 10.89 -1.32 6.97
CA LEU A 112 11.13 -2.01 5.71
C LEU A 112 10.05 -1.69 4.68
N GLY A 113 10.45 -1.22 3.49
CA GLY A 113 9.56 -0.86 2.39
C GLY A 113 8.71 0.39 2.67
N VAL A 114 9.18 1.26 3.58
CA VAL A 114 8.43 2.47 3.97
C VAL A 114 8.71 3.64 3.03
N GLY A 115 7.74 4.55 2.91
CA GLY A 115 7.88 5.78 2.14
C GLY A 115 7.72 7.02 3.01
N VAL A 116 8.39 8.11 2.59
CA VAL A 116 8.26 9.46 3.13
C VAL A 116 7.73 10.36 2.03
N GLN A 117 6.55 10.96 2.23
CA GLN A 117 5.92 11.76 1.17
C GLN A 117 6.54 13.14 1.05
N THR A 118 6.80 13.81 2.17
CA THR A 118 7.34 15.17 2.19
C THR A 118 8.41 15.34 3.26
N SER A 119 9.30 16.31 3.09
CA SER A 119 10.25 16.68 4.13
C SER A 119 9.57 17.31 5.36
N ALA A 120 8.36 17.85 5.21
CA ALA A 120 7.60 18.39 6.32
C ALA A 120 7.21 17.33 7.35
N GLU A 121 6.98 16.08 6.93
CA GLU A 121 6.73 14.96 7.85
C GLU A 121 7.92 14.72 8.79
N LEU A 122 9.13 14.91 8.27
CA LEU A 122 10.38 14.73 9.02
C LEU A 122 10.75 15.92 9.92
N ALA A 123 10.02 17.03 9.81
CA ALA A 123 10.17 18.17 10.73
C ALA A 123 9.52 17.92 12.11
N ASP A 124 8.64 16.93 12.21
CA ASP A 124 7.99 16.53 13.47
C ASP A 124 9.03 15.93 14.43
N PRO A 125 9.21 16.48 15.65
CA PRO A 125 10.20 16.00 16.61
C PRO A 125 9.99 14.53 17.01
N ASP A 126 8.74 14.06 17.04
CA ASP A 126 8.43 12.67 17.35
C ASP A 126 8.90 11.74 16.24
N VAL A 127 8.68 12.13 14.99
CA VAL A 127 9.16 11.38 13.82
C VAL A 127 10.71 11.34 13.82
N GLN A 128 11.37 12.46 14.09
CA GLN A 128 12.84 12.50 14.20
C GLN A 128 13.34 11.53 15.27
N ARG A 129 12.71 11.53 16.46
CA ARG A 129 13.07 10.64 17.56
C ARG A 129 12.87 9.16 17.20
N ILE A 130 11.74 8.83 16.55
CA ILE A 130 11.46 7.46 16.07
C ILE A 130 12.51 7.04 15.05
N CYS A 131 12.83 7.90 14.07
CA CYS A 131 13.87 7.61 13.09
C CYS A 131 15.25 7.43 13.73
N ALA A 132 15.64 8.30 14.67
CA ALA A 132 16.91 8.18 15.36
C ALA A 132 17.04 6.90 16.23
N GLN A 133 15.91 6.37 16.70
CA GLN A 133 15.87 5.10 17.45
C GLN A 133 15.91 3.87 16.53
N ALA A 134 15.61 4.02 15.24
CA ALA A 134 15.60 2.91 14.31
C ALA A 134 17.01 2.34 14.10
N ALA A 135 17.16 1.02 14.18
CA ALA A 135 18.41 0.33 13.90
C ALA A 135 18.77 0.35 12.42
N ALA A 136 17.78 0.35 11.53
CA ALA A 136 17.92 0.63 10.09
C ALA A 136 16.56 0.89 9.44
N ILE A 137 16.57 1.60 8.29
CA ILE A 137 15.39 1.89 7.47
C ILE A 137 15.69 1.51 6.02
N TRP A 138 14.87 0.66 5.42
CA TRP A 138 14.84 0.36 4.00
C TRP A 138 13.60 1.03 3.40
N THR A 139 13.82 2.00 2.51
CA THR A 139 12.72 2.74 1.90
C THR A 139 12.25 2.07 0.62
N ARG A 140 10.99 2.30 0.24
CA ARG A 140 10.45 1.76 -1.02
C ARG A 140 10.95 2.50 -2.27
N ASP A 141 11.49 3.72 -2.12
CA ASP A 141 11.94 4.57 -3.23
C ASP A 141 13.15 5.43 -2.81
N ALA A 142 13.93 5.88 -3.79
CA ALA A 142 15.12 6.69 -3.57
C ALA A 142 14.79 8.07 -2.98
N ALA A 143 13.70 8.70 -3.40
CA ALA A 143 13.31 10.02 -2.88
C ALA A 143 13.01 9.97 -1.37
N SER A 144 12.41 8.89 -0.89
CA SER A 144 12.22 8.65 0.54
C SER A 144 13.55 8.46 1.27
N ALA A 145 14.52 7.74 0.67
CA ALA A 145 15.85 7.58 1.24
C ALA A 145 16.59 8.91 1.36
N ASP A 146 16.57 9.73 0.30
CA ASP A 146 17.20 11.04 0.29
C ASP A 146 16.61 11.98 1.36
N ARG A 147 15.28 11.98 1.52
CA ARG A 147 14.62 12.77 2.58
C ARG A 147 15.06 12.34 3.98
N LEU A 148 15.09 11.04 4.25
CA LEU A 148 15.53 10.52 5.54
C LEU A 148 17.01 10.78 5.81
N ALA A 149 17.86 10.70 4.78
CA ALA A 149 19.29 10.99 4.90
C ALA A 149 19.57 12.46 5.27
N ALA A 150 18.63 13.37 5.02
CA ALA A 150 18.72 14.77 5.40
C ALA A 150 18.38 15.03 6.90
N LEU A 151 17.98 14.03 7.66
CA LEU A 151 17.75 14.17 9.10
C LEU A 151 19.04 14.53 9.84
N PRO A 152 18.98 15.26 10.98
CA PRO A 152 20.16 15.64 11.76
C PRO A 152 20.97 14.40 12.28
N SER A 153 20.29 13.32 12.55
CA SER A 153 20.89 12.06 13.03
C SER A 153 20.19 10.88 12.31
N PRO A 154 20.50 10.66 11.03
CA PRO A 154 19.85 9.60 10.27
C PRO A 154 20.34 8.22 10.75
N PRO A 155 19.46 7.22 10.86
CA PRO A 155 19.88 5.84 11.05
C PRO A 155 20.55 5.31 9.76
N PRO A 156 21.06 4.09 9.74
CA PRO A 156 21.42 3.41 8.51
C PRO A 156 20.21 3.33 7.56
N ILE A 157 20.34 3.92 6.37
CA ILE A 157 19.27 4.01 5.37
C ILE A 157 19.73 3.34 4.08
N ALA A 158 18.83 2.58 3.45
CA ALA A 158 19.04 2.04 2.11
C ALA A 158 17.74 2.16 1.29
N SER A 159 17.88 2.51 0.01
CA SER A 159 16.77 2.45 -0.94
C SER A 159 16.54 1.00 -1.35
N ALA A 160 15.28 0.58 -1.39
CA ALA A 160 14.84 -0.73 -1.83
C ALA A 160 13.76 -0.59 -2.92
N ALA A 161 12.66 -1.31 -2.78
CA ALA A 161 11.46 -1.16 -3.59
C ALA A 161 10.22 -1.49 -2.74
N ASP A 162 9.03 -1.23 -3.27
CA ASP A 162 7.79 -1.59 -2.59
C ASP A 162 7.64 -3.11 -2.49
N LEU A 163 7.25 -3.59 -1.34
CA LEU A 163 7.15 -5.03 -1.06
C LEU A 163 6.02 -5.73 -1.83
N ALA A 164 5.05 -4.97 -2.35
CA ALA A 164 4.00 -5.53 -3.20
C ALA A 164 4.57 -6.14 -4.50
N HIS A 165 5.73 -5.70 -4.98
CA HIS A 165 6.40 -6.33 -6.12
C HIS A 165 6.71 -7.81 -5.87
N LEU A 166 7.03 -8.20 -4.63
CA LEU A 166 7.27 -9.61 -4.26
C LEU A 166 5.99 -10.43 -4.39
N PHE A 167 4.85 -9.89 -3.97
CA PHE A 167 3.57 -10.55 -4.11
C PHE A 167 3.16 -10.68 -5.57
N PHE A 168 3.25 -9.61 -6.37
CA PHE A 168 2.87 -9.64 -7.78
C PHE A 168 3.78 -10.52 -8.63
N ARG A 169 5.04 -10.72 -8.24
CA ARG A 169 5.95 -11.65 -8.91
C ARG A 169 5.49 -13.11 -8.75
N GLU A 170 5.00 -13.49 -7.56
CA GLU A 170 4.49 -14.85 -7.29
C GLU A 170 3.04 -15.03 -7.74
N THR A 171 2.25 -13.98 -7.63
CA THR A 171 0.82 -13.96 -7.95
C THR A 171 0.53 -12.74 -8.82
N PRO A 172 0.80 -12.82 -10.13
CA PRO A 172 0.58 -11.69 -11.02
C PRO A 172 -0.93 -11.39 -11.13
N PRO A 173 -1.32 -10.10 -11.22
CA PRO A 173 -2.68 -9.74 -11.53
C PRO A 173 -3.09 -10.27 -12.91
N PRO A 174 -4.40 -10.41 -13.19
CA PRO A 174 -4.87 -10.79 -14.52
C PRO A 174 -4.26 -9.88 -15.60
N ALA A 175 -3.88 -10.46 -16.72
CA ALA A 175 -3.34 -9.70 -17.85
C ALA A 175 -4.33 -8.60 -18.30
N ALA A 176 -3.81 -7.48 -18.75
CA ALA A 176 -4.60 -6.35 -19.21
C ALA A 176 -5.51 -6.75 -20.36
N SER A 177 -6.82 -6.52 -20.20
CA SER A 177 -7.82 -6.81 -21.24
C SER A 177 -7.83 -5.72 -22.31
N ALA A 178 -7.66 -6.12 -23.56
CA ALA A 178 -7.73 -5.21 -24.71
C ALA A 178 -9.07 -4.46 -24.75
N GLY A 179 -9.05 -3.19 -25.07
CA GLY A 179 -10.23 -2.34 -25.15
C GLY A 179 -10.86 -1.96 -23.81
N ARG A 180 -10.32 -2.39 -22.68
CA ARG A 180 -10.83 -2.01 -21.35
C ARG A 180 -10.09 -0.79 -20.81
N LEU A 181 -10.87 0.22 -20.38
CA LEU A 181 -10.40 1.34 -19.55
C LEU A 181 -10.80 1.10 -18.09
N THR A 182 -9.82 1.05 -17.20
CA THR A 182 -10.06 0.96 -15.75
C THR A 182 -9.74 2.29 -15.07
N LEU A 183 -10.68 2.77 -14.25
CA LEU A 183 -10.46 3.91 -13.35
C LEU A 183 -10.40 3.44 -11.91
N VAL A 184 -9.37 3.89 -11.17
CA VAL A 184 -9.22 3.59 -9.74
C VAL A 184 -9.12 4.89 -8.96
N ALA A 185 -10.20 5.25 -8.29
CA ALA A 185 -10.26 6.44 -7.44
C ALA A 185 -9.49 6.23 -6.14
N ASN A 186 -9.16 7.34 -5.51
CA ASN A 186 -8.80 7.38 -4.11
C ASN A 186 -9.72 8.39 -3.43
N PHE A 187 -10.36 7.99 -2.36
CA PHE A 187 -11.14 8.88 -1.52
C PHE A 187 -10.43 8.97 -0.16
N ASP A 188 -9.70 10.07 0.03
CA ASP A 188 -9.12 10.39 1.32
C ASP A 188 -10.09 11.30 2.09
N TYR A 189 -10.17 11.10 3.36
CA TYR A 189 -10.91 11.80 4.43
C TYR A 189 -11.27 13.26 4.12
N GLY A 190 -12.33 13.52 3.37
CA GLY A 190 -12.82 14.86 3.07
C GLY A 190 -12.71 15.26 1.59
N ALA A 191 -12.46 16.55 1.31
CA ALA A 191 -12.35 17.05 -0.05
C ALA A 191 -11.07 16.52 -0.72
N TRP A 192 -11.23 15.54 -1.58
CA TRP A 192 -10.12 14.97 -2.33
C TRP A 192 -9.65 15.94 -3.44
N PRO A 193 -8.41 16.43 -3.42
CA PRO A 193 -7.95 17.45 -4.38
C PRO A 193 -8.07 17.02 -5.85
N GLY A 194 -7.95 15.72 -6.12
CA GLY A 194 -8.03 15.15 -7.47
C GLY A 194 -9.44 14.79 -7.94
N GLN A 195 -10.49 15.04 -7.15
CA GLN A 195 -11.85 14.59 -7.48
C GLN A 195 -12.33 15.14 -8.82
N ALA A 196 -12.13 16.44 -9.07
CA ALA A 196 -12.57 17.08 -10.31
C ALA A 196 -11.88 16.47 -11.55
N ALA A 197 -10.56 16.29 -11.50
CA ALA A 197 -9.81 15.67 -12.59
C ALA A 197 -10.20 14.20 -12.79
N PHE A 198 -10.48 13.47 -11.72
CA PHE A 198 -10.93 12.09 -11.80
C PHE A 198 -12.33 11.97 -12.43
N LEU A 199 -13.27 12.82 -12.06
CA LEU A 199 -14.60 12.91 -12.70
C LEU A 199 -14.47 13.34 -14.18
N SER A 200 -13.57 14.27 -14.48
CA SER A 200 -13.24 14.64 -15.86
C SER A 200 -12.73 13.44 -16.67
N ALA A 201 -11.87 12.60 -16.08
CA ALA A 201 -11.42 11.37 -16.70
C ALA A 201 -12.55 10.38 -16.95
N ALA A 202 -13.48 10.25 -16.00
CA ALA A 202 -14.65 9.38 -16.15
C ALA A 202 -15.60 9.83 -17.27
N GLN A 203 -15.71 11.14 -17.48
CA GLN A 203 -16.58 11.75 -18.48
C GLN A 203 -15.92 11.90 -19.86
N ALA A 204 -14.58 11.81 -19.92
CA ALA A 204 -13.85 12.07 -21.15
C ALA A 204 -14.34 11.22 -22.32
N SER A 205 -14.62 11.88 -23.44
CA SER A 205 -14.71 11.22 -24.73
C SER A 205 -13.29 10.92 -25.19
N LEU A 206 -13.02 9.67 -25.54
CA LEU A 206 -11.67 9.18 -25.88
C LEU A 206 -11.62 8.73 -27.34
N PRO A 207 -11.81 9.67 -28.32
CA PRO A 207 -11.77 9.33 -29.72
C PRO A 207 -10.37 8.81 -30.08
N GLY A 208 -10.31 7.76 -30.88
CA GLY A 208 -9.05 7.11 -31.26
C GLY A 208 -8.55 6.02 -30.30
N LEU A 209 -9.16 5.88 -29.11
CA LEU A 209 -8.96 4.71 -28.28
C LEU A 209 -10.11 3.72 -28.54
N ALA A 210 -9.77 2.48 -28.88
CA ALA A 210 -10.79 1.44 -29.12
C ALA A 210 -11.36 0.92 -27.80
N ILE A 211 -11.97 1.82 -26.98
CA ILE A 211 -12.53 1.45 -25.68
C ILE A 211 -13.89 0.79 -25.90
N THR A 212 -13.97 -0.48 -25.58
CA THR A 212 -15.18 -1.30 -25.63
C THR A 212 -15.80 -1.53 -24.25
N GLU A 213 -15.00 -1.38 -23.18
CA GLU A 213 -15.43 -1.59 -21.80
C GLU A 213 -14.83 -0.53 -20.88
N ARG A 214 -15.65 -0.06 -19.92
CA ARG A 214 -15.22 0.90 -18.88
C ARG A 214 -15.53 0.33 -17.52
N VAL A 215 -14.52 0.20 -16.68
CA VAL A 215 -14.64 -0.35 -15.32
C VAL A 215 -14.17 0.69 -14.30
N TRP A 216 -15.07 1.01 -13.38
CA TRP A 216 -14.74 1.75 -12.18
C TRP A 216 -14.40 0.77 -11.09
N LEU A 217 -13.14 0.76 -10.62
CA LEU A 217 -12.71 -0.05 -9.52
C LEU A 217 -12.80 0.77 -8.25
N ALA A 218 -13.61 0.33 -7.29
CA ALA A 218 -13.66 0.87 -5.94
C ALA A 218 -12.96 -0.07 -4.96
N GLN A 219 -12.04 0.47 -4.17
CA GLN A 219 -11.49 -0.23 -3.01
C GLN A 219 -12.26 0.21 -1.77
N GLU A 220 -12.79 -0.75 -1.04
CA GLU A 220 -13.55 -0.46 0.17
C GLU A 220 -12.61 -0.40 1.37
N SER A 221 -12.70 0.66 2.15
CA SER A 221 -11.99 0.81 3.41
C SER A 221 -12.95 0.56 4.58
N ARG A 222 -12.47 -0.11 5.64
CA ARG A 222 -13.24 -0.24 6.89
C ARG A 222 -13.42 1.10 7.60
N GLU A 223 -12.49 2.03 7.41
CA GLU A 223 -12.53 3.36 8.02
C GLU A 223 -13.56 4.26 7.33
N LEU A 224 -13.72 4.12 6.00
CA LEU A 224 -14.67 4.89 5.19
C LEU A 224 -15.47 3.96 4.26
N PRO A 225 -16.33 3.10 4.81
CA PRO A 225 -17.10 2.16 4.01
C PRO A 225 -17.97 2.88 2.98
N GLY A 226 -17.86 2.48 1.73
CA GLY A 226 -18.68 3.01 0.65
C GLY A 226 -18.25 4.36 0.07
N ALA A 227 -17.16 4.99 0.55
CA ALA A 227 -16.73 6.30 0.08
C ALA A 227 -16.42 6.33 -1.42
N GLU A 228 -15.70 5.35 -1.95
CA GLU A 228 -15.42 5.29 -3.39
C GLU A 228 -16.64 4.90 -4.22
N ARG A 229 -17.56 4.11 -3.67
CA ARG A 229 -18.88 3.86 -4.28
C ARG A 229 -19.74 5.12 -4.31
N ALA A 230 -19.66 5.96 -3.27
CA ALA A 230 -20.36 7.25 -3.25
C ALA A 230 -19.87 8.17 -4.37
N LEU A 231 -18.55 8.21 -4.62
CA LEU A 231 -17.98 8.96 -5.73
C LEU A 231 -18.46 8.44 -7.09
N TYR A 232 -18.52 7.12 -7.29
CA TYR A 232 -19.13 6.51 -8.49
C TYR A 232 -20.60 6.90 -8.66
N ARG A 233 -21.38 6.90 -7.57
CA ARG A 233 -22.80 7.28 -7.59
C ARG A 233 -23.01 8.77 -7.85
N ALA A 234 -22.02 9.61 -7.56
CA ALA A 234 -22.08 11.04 -7.85
C ALA A 234 -21.94 11.37 -9.35
N LEU A 235 -21.50 10.42 -10.18
CA LEU A 235 -21.52 10.59 -11.63
C LEU A 235 -22.96 10.84 -12.14
N PRO A 236 -23.14 11.72 -13.14
CA PRO A 236 -24.39 11.85 -13.85
C PRO A 236 -24.87 10.50 -14.40
N LEU A 237 -26.19 10.25 -14.41
CA LEU A 237 -26.75 8.95 -14.80
C LEU A 237 -26.26 8.47 -16.18
N GLY A 238 -26.22 9.38 -17.17
CA GLY A 238 -25.75 9.06 -18.52
C GLY A 238 -24.28 8.68 -18.57
N ASP A 239 -23.44 9.29 -17.75
CA ASP A 239 -22.02 8.95 -17.64
C ASP A 239 -21.83 7.64 -16.88
N ARG A 240 -22.54 7.48 -15.76
CA ARG A 240 -22.50 6.28 -14.94
C ARG A 240 -22.94 5.02 -15.71
N ALA A 241 -23.91 5.13 -16.59
CA ALA A 241 -24.38 4.02 -17.42
C ALA A 241 -23.31 3.45 -18.36
N ARG A 242 -22.21 4.18 -18.58
CA ARG A 242 -21.06 3.71 -19.39
C ARG A 242 -20.05 2.92 -18.60
N TRP A 243 -20.19 2.85 -17.27
CA TRP A 243 -19.22 2.24 -16.36
C TRP A 243 -19.84 1.05 -15.63
N SER A 244 -19.13 -0.07 -15.59
CA SER A 244 -19.39 -1.14 -14.62
C SER A 244 -18.60 -0.87 -13.34
N LEU A 245 -19.21 -1.19 -12.19
CA LEU A 245 -18.56 -1.07 -10.88
C LEU A 245 -17.96 -2.41 -10.48
N ALA A 246 -16.66 -2.44 -10.19
CA ALA A 246 -15.96 -3.59 -9.66
C ALA A 246 -15.47 -3.33 -8.21
N ILE A 247 -15.67 -4.29 -7.32
CA ILE A 247 -15.19 -4.26 -5.94
C ILE A 247 -14.46 -5.59 -5.71
N PRO A 248 -13.12 -5.62 -5.82
CA PRO A 248 -12.35 -6.87 -5.74
C PRO A 248 -12.41 -7.52 -4.35
N ASP A 249 -12.47 -6.70 -3.30
CA ASP A 249 -12.50 -7.15 -1.91
C ASP A 249 -13.62 -6.39 -1.16
N PRO A 250 -14.88 -6.84 -1.25
CA PRO A 250 -15.97 -6.16 -0.59
C PRO A 250 -15.83 -6.25 0.94
N VAL A 251 -15.84 -5.12 1.60
CA VAL A 251 -15.94 -5.02 3.07
C VAL A 251 -17.42 -5.00 3.42
N PRO A 252 -17.91 -5.93 4.25
CA PRO A 252 -19.31 -5.92 4.69
C PRO A 252 -19.66 -4.60 5.37
N SER A 253 -20.81 -4.03 5.05
CA SER A 253 -21.29 -2.86 5.78
C SER A 253 -21.61 -3.25 7.23
N PRO A 254 -21.58 -2.30 8.19
CA PRO A 254 -21.97 -2.57 9.56
C PRO A 254 -23.38 -3.18 9.68
N ALA A 255 -24.32 -2.78 8.81
CA ALA A 255 -25.68 -3.33 8.79
C ALA A 255 -25.70 -4.79 8.27
N GLU A 256 -24.91 -5.11 7.27
CA GLU A 256 -24.76 -6.49 6.76
C GLU A 256 -24.06 -7.39 7.78
N SER A 257 -23.10 -6.85 8.53
CA SER A 257 -22.40 -7.58 9.61
C SER A 257 -23.31 -7.92 10.79
N LEU A 258 -24.36 -7.13 11.06
CA LEU A 258 -25.36 -7.37 12.10
C LEU A 258 -26.47 -8.33 11.65
N ALA A 259 -26.79 -8.33 10.35
CA ALA A 259 -27.86 -9.18 9.79
C ALA A 259 -27.44 -10.64 9.57
N THR A 260 -26.15 -10.90 9.48
CA THR A 260 -25.60 -12.24 9.27
C THR A 260 -24.82 -12.68 10.50
N ALA A 261 -25.54 -13.08 11.57
CA ALA A 261 -24.94 -13.81 12.70
C ALA A 261 -24.39 -15.19 12.25
N GLU A 262 -24.66 -15.60 11.03
CA GLU A 262 -24.13 -16.83 10.40
C GLU A 262 -23.17 -16.44 9.28
N SER A 263 -21.90 -16.67 9.55
CA SER A 263 -20.77 -16.67 8.63
C SER A 263 -20.47 -15.33 7.95
N PRO A 264 -19.48 -14.57 8.42
CA PRO A 264 -18.87 -13.60 7.54
C PRO A 264 -18.34 -14.41 6.35
N THR A 265 -18.90 -14.11 5.19
CA THR A 265 -18.40 -14.57 3.89
C THR A 265 -16.89 -14.70 3.95
N SER A 266 -16.39 -15.86 3.60
CA SER A 266 -15.00 -16.27 3.63
C SER A 266 -14.09 -15.06 3.44
N ALA A 267 -13.17 -14.81 4.37
CA ALA A 267 -12.07 -13.89 4.10
C ALA A 267 -11.34 -14.54 2.92
N GLU A 268 -11.65 -14.06 1.73
CA GLU A 268 -11.06 -14.57 0.50
C GLU A 268 -9.55 -14.43 0.59
N SER A 269 -8.87 -15.39 0.00
CA SER A 269 -7.42 -15.25 -0.13
C SER A 269 -7.11 -13.98 -0.93
N LEU A 270 -6.02 -13.33 -0.61
CA LEU A 270 -5.60 -12.13 -1.34
C LEU A 270 -5.41 -12.41 -2.84
N ALA A 271 -5.00 -13.63 -3.19
CA ALA A 271 -4.93 -14.10 -4.58
C ALA A 271 -6.31 -14.12 -5.26
N THR A 272 -7.37 -14.52 -4.55
CA THR A 272 -8.74 -14.48 -5.07
C THR A 272 -9.22 -13.05 -5.27
N ALA A 273 -8.95 -12.13 -4.32
CA ALA A 273 -9.26 -10.72 -4.50
C ALA A 273 -8.52 -10.14 -5.72
N LEU A 274 -7.23 -10.49 -5.89
CA LEU A 274 -6.44 -10.05 -7.04
C LEU A 274 -6.94 -10.66 -8.37
N SER A 275 -7.41 -11.91 -8.38
CA SER A 275 -7.93 -12.54 -9.60
C SER A 275 -9.19 -11.83 -10.15
N ARG A 276 -9.89 -11.08 -9.31
CA ARG A 276 -11.01 -10.21 -9.70
C ARG A 276 -10.61 -8.79 -10.07
N TRP A 277 -9.30 -8.49 -10.05
CA TRP A 277 -8.82 -7.17 -10.39
C TRP A 277 -9.11 -6.90 -11.87
N PRO A 278 -9.85 -5.85 -12.21
CA PRO A 278 -10.26 -5.59 -13.58
C PRO A 278 -9.13 -4.89 -14.35
N SER A 279 -8.05 -5.61 -14.62
CA SER A 279 -6.92 -5.07 -15.38
C SER A 279 -7.36 -4.66 -16.78
N GLY A 280 -7.25 -3.37 -17.11
CA GLY A 280 -7.57 -2.82 -18.41
C GLY A 280 -6.31 -2.53 -19.22
N GLU A 281 -6.46 -2.47 -20.57
CA GLU A 281 -5.39 -1.98 -21.44
C GLU A 281 -4.95 -0.58 -21.04
N TRP A 282 -5.92 0.26 -20.64
CA TRP A 282 -5.66 1.59 -20.09
C TRP A 282 -6.08 1.65 -18.64
N LEU A 283 -5.22 2.26 -17.81
CA LEU A 283 -5.48 2.48 -16.39
C LEU A 283 -5.27 3.95 -16.05
N VAL A 284 -6.29 4.57 -15.44
CA VAL A 284 -6.15 5.86 -14.76
C VAL A 284 -6.31 5.63 -13.28
N THR A 285 -5.33 6.04 -12.48
CA THR A 285 -5.36 5.74 -11.04
C THR A 285 -4.86 6.90 -10.19
N ALA A 286 -5.49 7.05 -9.03
CA ALA A 286 -5.03 7.87 -7.92
C ALA A 286 -4.53 7.01 -6.73
N ARG A 287 -4.31 5.70 -6.95
CA ARG A 287 -3.77 4.77 -5.94
C ARG A 287 -2.45 4.17 -6.39
N PHE A 288 -1.46 4.21 -5.49
CA PHE A 288 -0.11 3.71 -5.73
C PHE A 288 -0.09 2.22 -6.10
N HIS A 289 -0.68 1.37 -5.25
CA HIS A 289 -0.66 -0.08 -5.50
C HIS A 289 -1.53 -0.51 -6.68
N ALA A 290 -2.52 0.29 -7.06
CA ALA A 290 -3.26 0.06 -8.30
C ALA A 290 -2.39 0.35 -9.53
N ALA A 291 -1.52 1.37 -9.47
CA ALA A 291 -0.52 1.60 -10.52
C ALA A 291 0.45 0.43 -10.63
N LEU A 292 0.96 -0.09 -9.50
CA LEU A 292 1.83 -1.27 -9.49
C LEU A 292 1.13 -2.51 -10.07
N ALA A 293 -0.11 -2.79 -9.63
CA ALA A 293 -0.89 -3.92 -10.16
C ALA A 293 -1.12 -3.77 -11.68
N GLY A 294 -1.46 -2.56 -12.15
CA GLY A 294 -1.59 -2.28 -13.57
C GLY A 294 -0.30 -2.50 -14.35
N ALA A 295 0.85 -2.08 -13.78
CA ALA A 295 2.16 -2.31 -14.40
C ALA A 295 2.45 -3.81 -14.55
N TRP A 296 2.23 -4.61 -13.53
CA TRP A 296 2.38 -6.07 -13.57
C TRP A 296 1.38 -6.76 -14.48
N ALA A 297 0.19 -6.16 -14.70
CA ALA A 297 -0.80 -6.64 -15.66
C ALA A 297 -0.47 -6.29 -17.12
N GLY A 298 0.50 -5.40 -17.36
CA GLY A 298 0.85 -4.87 -18.69
C GLY A 298 -0.06 -3.73 -19.17
N SER A 299 -0.75 -3.03 -18.24
CA SER A 299 -1.56 -1.85 -18.56
C SER A 299 -0.72 -0.66 -19.01
N LYS A 300 -1.27 0.19 -19.87
CA LYS A 300 -0.81 1.55 -20.13
C LYS A 300 -1.40 2.47 -19.06
N ILE A 301 -0.55 3.15 -18.30
CA ILE A 301 -0.95 3.77 -17.04
C ILE A 301 -0.83 5.29 -17.12
N ALA A 302 -1.85 6.01 -16.64
CA ALA A 302 -1.76 7.41 -16.26
C ALA A 302 -2.07 7.57 -14.77
N ILE A 303 -1.19 8.28 -14.05
CA ILE A 303 -1.31 8.48 -12.60
C ILE A 303 -1.80 9.90 -12.31
N LEU A 304 -2.82 10.03 -11.46
CA LEU A 304 -3.30 11.31 -10.97
C LEU A 304 -2.43 11.77 -9.79
N ALA A 305 -1.78 12.93 -9.93
CA ALA A 305 -0.77 13.46 -9.02
C ALA A 305 -1.36 14.07 -7.74
N THR A 306 -2.10 13.31 -6.96
CA THR A 306 -2.72 13.82 -5.72
C THR A 306 -1.75 13.99 -4.56
N ASN A 307 -0.57 13.35 -4.63
CA ASN A 307 0.48 13.44 -3.61
C ASN A 307 1.85 13.03 -4.16
N GLU A 308 2.92 13.27 -3.40
CA GLU A 308 4.30 12.98 -3.81
C GLU A 308 4.57 11.48 -4.01
N LYS A 309 3.91 10.62 -3.27
CA LYS A 309 3.98 9.15 -3.47
C LYS A 309 3.57 8.75 -4.89
N LEU A 310 2.51 9.36 -5.42
CA LEU A 310 2.03 9.10 -6.77
C LEU A 310 2.93 9.73 -7.84
N ARG A 311 3.55 10.88 -7.55
CA ARG A 311 4.57 11.46 -8.42
C ARG A 311 5.80 10.55 -8.54
N ALA A 312 6.28 10.03 -7.40
CA ALA A 312 7.38 9.07 -7.38
C ALA A 312 7.03 7.79 -8.17
N ALA A 313 5.81 7.27 -8.00
CA ALA A 313 5.33 6.11 -8.78
C ALA A 313 5.29 6.39 -10.29
N ALA A 314 4.82 7.57 -10.71
CA ALA A 314 4.78 7.94 -12.12
C ALA A 314 6.19 8.01 -12.72
N HIS A 315 7.15 8.53 -11.95
CA HIS A 315 8.56 8.57 -12.36
C HIS A 315 9.16 7.16 -12.45
N GLU A 316 8.96 6.31 -11.42
CA GLU A 316 9.48 4.94 -11.38
C GLU A 316 8.91 4.07 -12.51
N LEU A 317 7.61 4.20 -12.78
CA LEU A 317 6.93 3.46 -13.84
C LEU A 317 7.04 4.11 -15.21
N ALA A 318 7.72 5.27 -15.31
CA ALA A 318 7.85 6.06 -16.54
C ALA A 318 6.50 6.34 -17.24
N CYS A 319 5.46 6.62 -16.46
CA CYS A 319 4.11 6.83 -16.97
C CYS A 319 3.65 8.30 -16.81
N PRO A 320 2.69 8.78 -17.65
CA PRO A 320 2.18 10.13 -17.57
C PRO A 320 1.58 10.48 -16.22
N LEU A 321 1.82 11.72 -15.81
CA LEU A 321 1.26 12.32 -14.63
C LEU A 321 0.14 13.30 -15.00
N LEU A 322 -1.05 13.09 -14.45
CA LEU A 322 -2.19 14.00 -14.58
C LEU A 322 -2.21 14.96 -13.39
N ALA A 323 -2.36 16.25 -13.64
CA ALA A 323 -2.55 17.24 -12.59
C ALA A 323 -3.92 17.07 -11.92
N THR A 324 -4.03 17.52 -10.67
CA THR A 324 -5.27 17.40 -9.87
C THR A 324 -6.43 18.25 -10.38
N ASP A 325 -6.13 19.25 -11.19
CA ASP A 325 -7.06 20.17 -11.86
C ASP A 325 -7.21 19.91 -13.36
N ALA A 326 -6.71 18.76 -13.87
CA ALA A 326 -6.78 18.41 -15.27
C ALA A 326 -8.24 18.37 -15.76
N ASP A 327 -8.52 19.11 -16.83
CA ASP A 327 -9.81 19.06 -17.50
C ASP A 327 -9.94 17.83 -18.42
N ALA A 328 -11.15 17.60 -18.93
CA ALA A 328 -11.43 16.46 -19.78
C ALA A 328 -10.59 16.44 -21.07
N ALA A 329 -10.23 17.60 -21.62
CA ALA A 329 -9.40 17.68 -22.82
C ALA A 329 -7.94 17.28 -22.51
N THR A 330 -7.41 17.71 -21.38
CA THR A 330 -6.06 17.33 -20.90
C THR A 330 -5.99 15.84 -20.61
N VAL A 331 -6.99 15.29 -19.92
CA VAL A 331 -7.09 13.85 -19.67
C VAL A 331 -7.15 13.08 -21.00
N THR A 332 -7.97 13.53 -21.95
CA THR A 332 -8.07 12.90 -23.28
C THR A 332 -6.72 12.87 -23.99
N ARG A 333 -6.01 14.00 -24.04
CA ARG A 333 -4.67 14.04 -24.66
C ARG A 333 -3.68 13.11 -23.99
N SER A 334 -3.67 13.07 -22.65
CA SER A 334 -2.78 12.18 -21.89
C SER A 334 -3.07 10.71 -22.15
N LEU A 335 -4.34 10.31 -22.20
CA LEU A 335 -4.72 8.94 -22.52
C LEU A 335 -4.42 8.58 -23.98
N GLN A 336 -4.62 9.50 -24.92
CA GLN A 336 -4.23 9.31 -26.30
C GLN A 336 -2.72 9.12 -26.46
N SER A 337 -1.90 9.84 -25.70
CA SER A 337 -0.47 9.67 -25.72
C SER A 337 -0.01 8.27 -25.26
N LEU A 338 -0.81 7.59 -24.43
CA LEU A 338 -0.52 6.22 -24.02
C LEU A 338 -0.57 5.20 -25.17
N THR A 339 -1.28 5.52 -26.28
CA THR A 339 -1.35 4.59 -27.43
C THR A 339 0.02 4.32 -28.05
N SER A 340 0.90 5.31 -28.03
CA SER A 340 2.27 5.21 -28.55
C SER A 340 3.32 4.81 -27.51
N GLN A 341 2.93 4.69 -26.23
CA GLN A 341 3.87 4.32 -25.17
C GLN A 341 4.04 2.80 -25.08
N ALA A 342 5.26 2.36 -24.88
CA ALA A 342 5.52 1.02 -24.38
C ALA A 342 4.98 0.91 -22.95
N GLY A 343 4.37 -0.23 -22.61
CA GLY A 343 4.03 -0.54 -21.21
C GLY A 343 5.30 -0.59 -20.33
N VAL A 344 5.10 -0.63 -19.03
CA VAL A 344 6.20 -0.77 -18.06
C VAL A 344 6.99 -2.06 -18.39
N SER A 345 8.31 -1.95 -18.44
CA SER A 345 9.17 -3.09 -18.75
C SER A 345 9.05 -4.18 -17.68
N SER A 346 8.76 -5.41 -18.08
CA SER A 346 8.77 -6.57 -17.19
C SER A 346 10.12 -6.73 -16.47
N ALA A 347 11.23 -6.47 -17.14
CA ALA A 347 12.56 -6.50 -16.54
C ALA A 347 12.70 -5.47 -15.39
N ALA A 348 12.14 -4.27 -15.55
CA ALA A 348 12.16 -3.26 -14.50
C ALA A 348 11.34 -3.69 -13.28
N LEU A 349 10.18 -4.33 -13.48
CA LEU A 349 9.34 -4.84 -12.41
C LEU A 349 10.02 -6.00 -11.64
N HIS A 350 10.68 -6.91 -12.36
CA HIS A 350 11.45 -7.98 -11.72
C HIS A 350 12.66 -7.43 -10.96
N LEU A 351 13.36 -6.43 -11.47
CA LEU A 351 14.44 -5.76 -10.77
C LEU A 351 13.94 -5.07 -9.48
N ALA A 352 12.76 -4.47 -9.49
CA ALA A 352 12.14 -3.91 -8.29
C ALA A 352 11.83 -5.00 -7.26
N ALA A 353 11.28 -6.15 -7.70
CA ALA A 353 11.07 -7.30 -6.84
C ALA A 353 12.37 -7.85 -6.24
N ASP A 354 13.47 -7.89 -7.00
CA ASP A 354 14.78 -8.32 -6.51
C ASP A 354 15.32 -7.35 -5.44
N ARG A 355 15.20 -6.03 -5.66
CA ARG A 355 15.58 -5.03 -4.65
C ARG A 355 14.76 -5.17 -3.36
N ALA A 356 13.45 -5.43 -3.47
CA ALA A 356 12.60 -5.69 -2.31
C ALA A 356 13.03 -6.96 -1.56
N PHE A 357 13.38 -8.02 -2.28
CA PHE A 357 13.87 -9.28 -1.71
C PHE A 357 15.21 -9.09 -0.97
N GLU A 358 16.16 -8.38 -1.57
CA GLU A 358 17.44 -8.05 -0.95
C GLU A 358 17.29 -7.20 0.32
N ALA A 359 16.33 -6.30 0.36
CA ALA A 359 16.01 -5.54 1.57
C ALA A 359 15.45 -6.46 2.68
N CYS A 360 14.57 -7.42 2.35
CA CYS A 360 14.13 -8.44 3.29
C CYS A 360 15.32 -9.27 3.81
N ALA A 361 16.25 -9.68 2.94
CA ALA A 361 17.43 -10.42 3.32
C ALA A 361 18.36 -9.59 4.23
N ALA A 362 18.53 -8.30 3.95
CA ALA A 362 19.30 -7.38 4.78
C ALA A 362 18.68 -7.21 6.16
N PHE A 363 17.35 -7.08 6.25
CA PHE A 363 16.62 -7.05 7.52
C PHE A 363 16.84 -8.35 8.32
N VAL A 364 16.72 -9.52 7.71
CA VAL A 364 16.92 -10.81 8.39
C VAL A 364 18.33 -10.90 8.96
N ARG A 365 19.35 -10.50 8.20
CA ARG A 365 20.75 -10.46 8.69
C ARG A 365 20.93 -9.47 9.85
N ALA A 366 20.30 -8.30 9.79
CA ALA A 366 20.38 -7.30 10.86
C ALA A 366 19.69 -7.79 12.14
N ALA A 367 18.47 -8.32 12.05
CA ALA A 367 17.71 -8.83 13.19
C ALA A 367 18.41 -10.03 13.85
N ALA A 368 19.05 -10.92 13.07
CA ALA A 368 19.81 -12.05 13.61
C ALA A 368 21.03 -11.58 14.40
N ARG A 369 21.77 -10.56 13.95
CA ARG A 369 22.91 -9.99 14.68
C ARG A 369 22.49 -9.36 16.01
N SER A 370 21.38 -8.64 16.03
CA SER A 370 20.87 -8.01 17.26
C SER A 370 20.40 -9.03 18.30
N ALA A 371 19.94 -10.21 17.87
CA ALA A 371 19.52 -11.28 18.77
C ALA A 371 20.70 -12.00 19.46
N VAL A 372 21.93 -11.91 18.93
CA VAL A 372 23.14 -12.56 19.46
C VAL A 372 23.96 -11.61 20.32
N ALA A 373 23.80 -10.31 20.17
CA ALA A 373 24.54 -9.33 20.99
C ALA A 373 24.07 -9.45 22.45
N PRO A 374 25.00 -9.64 23.41
CA PRO A 374 24.64 -9.66 24.84
C PRO A 374 24.01 -8.31 25.21
N SER A 375 22.92 -8.35 25.97
CA SER A 375 22.33 -7.14 26.54
C SER A 375 23.39 -6.42 27.36
N PRO A 376 23.57 -5.09 27.20
CA PRO A 376 24.54 -4.31 27.94
C PRO A 376 24.27 -4.33 29.45
#